data_3436ac0261e6a13766e0853b083b6eb5
#
_entry.id   3436ac0261e6a13766e0853b083b6eb5
#
_cell.length_a   1.000
_cell.length_b   1.000
_cell.length_c   1.000
_cell.angle_alpha   90.00
_cell.angle_beta   90.00
_cell.angle_gamma   90.00
#
_symmetry.space_group_name_H-M   'P 1'
#
loop_
_entity.id
_entity.type
_entity.pdbx_description
1 polymer ?
#
loop_
_entity_poly.entity_id
_entity_poly.type
_entity_poly.pdbx_seq_one_letter_code
_entity_poly.pdbx_strand_id
1 'polypeptide(L)'
;MLTHLHIRDFAIIDEAEIEFRPGLTVLTGETGAGKSIIVEALQLLCGGRAGTEAVRHGADRAEVTASFDPGDPSGPLAKLLREQSIDNGEELTIRRVVTADGRSRAYLNGQSVPVQLLRDVGVLLVDIHGQHEFQSLVRPAAQRELLDASGGLDSLAGEVGGLQRVWLTLLNRDLDLESRVRERDARTDLLQFQVRELEALDMKDGELMQLLEERTRLANRGRLVEAAREAGALLYESDEGNAHASTSRALAALKAAGAHDPRLAGIAPMVEEALINLHEAARELAHYAETLDHDTNRQAEVERRLAAFEELARKHRVATAELPARLAQLRSELAGLEHADTQLATLRKEQAEALTAWRTRAAQLSSRRTPTAKSLSKEITQRMQTLGMAGGRFQIDVSPLESPEPAPHGLDQIEFRVSANPGQPLRPLAKVASGGELARLSLAVQVSRAGREGRCMVFDEVDAGIGGAVAEIVGAELRALGDRSQVLSVTHLPQVASQGHHQLRVSKLTDGKTTRTQIVPLDADARVEEIARMLGGVEVTDKARAHAREMLGLARRAVRPAAVPVKNQ
;
A
#
# COMPACT_ATOMS: atom_id res chain seq x y z
N MET A 1 10.46 18.64 21.72
CA MET A 1 11.44 18.47 22.84
C MET A 1 10.72 17.87 24.04
N LEU A 2 11.37 17.02 24.83
CA LEU A 2 10.83 16.52 26.11
C LEU A 2 10.78 17.69 27.12
N THR A 3 9.60 17.99 27.65
CA THR A 3 9.39 19.08 28.62
C THR A 3 9.22 18.53 30.02
N HIS A 4 8.50 17.42 30.15
CA HIS A 4 8.12 16.86 31.43
C HIS A 4 8.13 15.33 31.41
N LEU A 5 8.52 14.70 32.53
CA LEU A 5 8.46 13.25 32.72
C LEU A 5 7.93 12.94 34.11
N HIS A 6 6.84 12.22 34.21
CA HIS A 6 6.29 11.71 35.46
C HIS A 6 6.32 10.18 35.44
N ILE A 7 6.89 9.61 36.45
CA ILE A 7 7.07 8.17 36.64
C ILE A 7 6.42 7.79 37.98
N ARG A 8 5.57 6.76 37.95
CA ARG A 8 4.93 6.23 39.15
C ARG A 8 4.96 4.72 39.17
N ASP A 9 5.38 4.16 40.33
CA ASP A 9 5.45 2.72 40.60
C ASP A 9 6.22 1.92 39.53
N PHE A 10 7.29 2.50 38.99
CA PHE A 10 8.08 1.90 37.90
C PHE A 10 9.44 1.41 38.45
N ALA A 11 9.71 0.13 38.31
CA ALA A 11 10.92 -0.55 38.80
C ALA A 11 11.17 -0.27 40.30
N ILE A 12 12.17 0.56 40.65
CA ILE A 12 12.46 0.99 42.02
C ILE A 12 12.00 2.43 42.31
N ILE A 13 11.40 3.10 41.36
CA ILE A 13 10.88 4.46 41.52
C ILE A 13 9.42 4.37 42.02
N ASP A 14 9.17 4.99 43.17
CA ASP A 14 7.83 5.19 43.72
C ASP A 14 7.08 6.27 42.95
N GLU A 15 7.61 7.49 43.02
CA GLU A 15 7.14 8.63 42.26
C GLU A 15 8.30 9.55 41.93
N ALA A 16 8.35 10.03 40.69
CA ALA A 16 9.32 11.03 40.25
C ALA A 16 8.70 11.97 39.26
N GLU A 17 8.90 13.25 39.45
CA GLU A 17 8.48 14.31 38.52
C GLU A 17 9.70 15.11 38.10
N ILE A 18 9.94 15.23 36.82
CA ILE A 18 11.16 15.81 36.24
C ILE A 18 10.78 16.80 35.16
N GLU A 19 11.23 18.04 35.30
CA GLU A 19 11.21 19.05 34.25
C GLU A 19 12.52 19.04 33.47
N PHE A 20 12.43 19.06 32.17
CA PHE A 20 13.56 19.14 31.26
C PHE A 20 13.61 20.50 30.55
N ARG A 21 14.83 20.94 30.28
CA ARG A 21 15.11 22.21 29.58
C ARG A 21 15.95 21.92 28.33
N PRO A 22 15.99 22.84 27.36
CA PRO A 22 16.92 22.74 26.24
C PRO A 22 18.36 22.62 26.70
N GLY A 23 19.22 21.98 25.91
CA GLY A 23 20.60 21.79 26.23
C GLY A 23 20.97 20.38 26.71
N LEU A 24 22.17 20.23 27.25
CA LEU A 24 22.65 18.97 27.80
C LEU A 24 22.20 18.84 29.26
N THR A 25 21.35 17.89 29.57
CA THR A 25 21.02 17.48 30.95
C THR A 25 21.81 16.22 31.29
N VAL A 26 22.62 16.26 32.32
CA VAL A 26 23.38 15.11 32.81
C VAL A 26 22.71 14.50 34.04
N LEU A 27 22.62 13.17 34.07
CA LEU A 27 22.10 12.39 35.20
C LEU A 27 23.27 11.75 35.93
N THR A 28 23.47 12.17 37.18
CA THR A 28 24.54 11.67 38.07
C THR A 28 23.94 10.94 39.25
N GLY A 29 24.74 10.21 40.00
CA GLY A 29 24.33 9.48 41.21
C GLY A 29 25.09 8.17 41.37
N GLU A 30 24.81 7.44 42.44
CA GLU A 30 25.48 6.18 42.74
C GLU A 30 25.15 5.07 41.74
N THR A 31 26.06 4.10 41.58
CA THR A 31 25.81 2.93 40.74
C THR A 31 24.62 2.13 41.28
N GLY A 32 23.67 1.77 40.42
CA GLY A 32 22.44 1.09 40.84
C GLY A 32 21.40 2.00 41.52
N ALA A 33 21.58 3.33 41.54
CA ALA A 33 20.57 4.27 42.06
C ALA A 33 19.33 4.47 41.19
N GLY A 34 19.29 3.85 40.02
CA GLY A 34 18.14 3.97 39.10
C GLY A 34 18.35 4.97 37.99
N LYS A 35 19.60 5.37 37.67
CA LYS A 35 19.88 6.29 36.55
C LYS A 35 19.36 5.76 35.22
N SER A 36 19.64 4.50 34.88
CA SER A 36 19.18 3.85 33.64
C SER A 36 17.66 3.63 33.61
N ILE A 37 16.99 3.61 34.78
CA ILE A 37 15.54 3.46 34.88
C ILE A 37 14.80 4.64 34.20
N ILE A 38 15.38 5.85 34.21
CA ILE A 38 14.83 7.00 33.49
C ILE A 38 14.88 6.73 31.98
N VAL A 39 15.99 6.13 31.52
CA VAL A 39 16.14 5.73 30.11
C VAL A 39 15.16 4.62 29.76
N GLU A 40 15.00 3.61 30.60
CA GLU A 40 14.01 2.53 30.43
C GLU A 40 12.57 3.06 30.44
N ALA A 41 12.25 4.06 31.26
CA ALA A 41 10.94 4.72 31.27
C ALA A 41 10.68 5.45 29.93
N LEU A 42 11.67 6.15 29.38
CA LEU A 42 11.57 6.78 28.06
C LEU A 42 11.45 5.73 26.94
N GLN A 43 12.19 4.61 27.05
CA GLN A 43 12.06 3.48 26.12
C GLN A 43 10.64 2.91 26.14
N LEU A 44 10.06 2.72 27.33
CA LEU A 44 8.69 2.24 27.47
C LEU A 44 7.69 3.20 26.80
N LEU A 45 7.86 4.51 26.97
CA LEU A 45 7.05 5.54 26.33
C LEU A 45 7.18 5.53 24.80
N CYS A 46 8.36 5.25 24.29
CA CYS A 46 8.61 5.11 22.85
C CYS A 46 8.16 3.75 22.28
N GLY A 47 7.30 3.01 22.98
CA GLY A 47 6.73 1.74 22.50
C GLY A 47 7.63 0.52 22.74
N GLY A 48 8.60 0.62 23.64
CA GLY A 48 9.41 -0.50 24.12
C GLY A 48 8.57 -1.62 24.74
N ARG A 49 9.19 -2.80 24.92
CA ARG A 49 8.53 -3.93 25.56
C ARG A 49 8.23 -3.60 27.03
N ALA A 50 7.01 -3.95 27.45
CA ALA A 50 6.59 -3.84 28.83
C ALA A 50 6.55 -5.25 29.43
N GLY A 51 7.42 -5.53 30.39
CA GLY A 51 7.38 -6.76 31.19
C GLY A 51 6.81 -6.50 32.59
N THR A 52 6.54 -7.56 33.32
CA THR A 52 6.08 -7.48 34.74
C THR A 52 7.14 -6.85 35.65
N GLU A 53 8.41 -6.95 35.26
CA GLU A 53 9.56 -6.33 35.92
C GLU A 53 9.54 -4.80 35.94
N ALA A 54 8.77 -4.21 35.01
CA ALA A 54 8.56 -2.76 34.98
C ALA A 54 7.69 -2.26 36.14
N VAL A 55 6.87 -3.12 36.73
CA VAL A 55 5.99 -2.76 37.83
C VAL A 55 6.76 -2.90 39.17
N ARG A 56 6.73 -1.85 39.99
CA ARG A 56 7.36 -1.87 41.32
C ARG A 56 6.80 -2.99 42.18
N HIS A 57 7.68 -3.64 42.92
CA HIS A 57 7.26 -4.71 43.83
C HIS A 57 6.20 -4.23 44.83
N GLY A 58 5.06 -4.90 44.87
CA GLY A 58 3.92 -4.56 45.73
C GLY A 58 2.93 -3.54 45.14
N ALA A 59 3.19 -3.02 43.94
CA ALA A 59 2.25 -2.14 43.22
C ALA A 59 1.39 -2.94 42.23
N ASP A 60 0.17 -2.48 41.99
CA ASP A 60 -0.75 -3.09 41.02
C ASP A 60 -0.41 -2.72 39.57
N ARG A 61 0.20 -1.56 39.38
CA ARG A 61 0.56 -1.02 38.06
C ARG A 61 1.70 -0.01 38.13
N ALA A 62 2.45 0.08 37.05
CA ALA A 62 3.37 1.18 36.77
C ALA A 62 2.74 2.15 35.77
N GLU A 63 3.03 3.43 35.92
CA GLU A 63 2.58 4.49 35.01
C GLU A 63 3.74 5.42 34.69
N VAL A 64 3.96 5.65 33.38
CA VAL A 64 4.94 6.63 32.90
C VAL A 64 4.22 7.57 31.96
N THR A 65 4.38 8.87 32.21
CA THR A 65 3.79 9.95 31.39
C THR A 65 4.89 10.93 31.01
N ALA A 66 4.94 11.32 29.75
CA ALA A 66 5.82 12.40 29.31
C ALA A 66 5.08 13.39 28.42
N SER A 67 5.46 14.64 28.58
CA SER A 67 5.00 15.75 27.74
C SER A 67 6.13 16.20 26.81
N PHE A 68 5.74 16.49 25.57
CA PHE A 68 6.67 16.91 24.53
C PHE A 68 6.14 18.17 23.85
N ASP A 69 7.01 19.13 23.61
CA ASP A 69 6.79 20.14 22.58
C ASP A 69 6.91 19.45 21.20
N PRO A 70 5.81 19.41 20.40
CA PRO A 70 5.79 18.69 19.13
C PRO A 70 6.65 19.34 18.04
N GLY A 71 7.08 20.59 18.22
CA GLY A 71 7.93 21.32 17.28
C GLY A 71 7.17 21.79 16.02
N ASP A 72 7.73 21.56 14.82
CA ASP A 72 7.21 22.06 13.56
C ASP A 72 5.80 21.49 13.23
N PRO A 73 4.75 22.34 13.11
CA PRO A 73 3.40 21.91 12.77
C PRO A 73 3.27 21.30 11.35
N SER A 74 4.26 21.51 10.48
CA SER A 74 4.34 20.92 9.14
C SER A 74 5.23 19.68 9.07
N GLY A 75 5.88 19.33 10.18
CA GLY A 75 6.84 18.24 10.29
C GLY A 75 6.22 16.84 10.20
N PRO A 76 7.09 15.81 10.12
CA PRO A 76 6.65 14.41 10.01
C PRO A 76 5.75 13.95 11.16
N LEU A 77 6.01 14.43 12.38
CA LEU A 77 5.21 14.11 13.57
C LEU A 77 3.77 14.64 13.43
N ALA A 78 3.64 15.92 13.08
CA ALA A 78 2.35 16.57 12.92
C ALA A 78 1.53 15.93 11.78
N LYS A 79 2.20 15.47 10.72
CA LYS A 79 1.56 14.72 9.62
C LYS A 79 1.04 13.38 10.11
N LEU A 80 1.86 12.61 10.83
CA LEU A 80 1.48 11.30 11.38
C LEU A 80 0.28 11.42 12.34
N LEU A 81 0.29 12.41 13.23
CA LEU A 81 -0.82 12.63 14.18
C LEU A 81 -2.13 13.00 13.46
N ARG A 82 -2.06 13.87 12.44
CA ARG A 82 -3.23 14.22 11.62
C ARG A 82 -3.81 13.02 10.86
N GLU A 83 -2.97 12.16 10.30
CA GLU A 83 -3.41 10.93 9.62
C GLU A 83 -4.15 9.97 10.57
N GLN A 84 -3.82 10.03 11.87
CA GLN A 84 -4.46 9.23 12.93
C GLN A 84 -5.60 9.97 13.65
N SER A 85 -5.97 11.16 13.21
CA SER A 85 -7.00 12.01 13.83
C SER A 85 -6.72 12.32 15.30
N ILE A 86 -5.45 12.44 15.65
CA ILE A 86 -5.00 12.85 16.99
C ILE A 86 -4.71 14.34 16.96
N ASP A 87 -5.28 15.08 17.92
CA ASP A 87 -5.04 16.51 18.03
C ASP A 87 -3.56 16.80 18.29
N ASN A 88 -2.98 17.69 17.48
CA ASN A 88 -1.61 18.14 17.58
C ASN A 88 -1.57 19.52 18.29
N GLY A 89 -2.09 19.58 19.52
CA GLY A 89 -2.09 20.80 20.32
C GLY A 89 -0.69 21.39 20.56
N GLU A 90 -0.57 22.38 21.45
CA GLU A 90 0.72 23.00 21.82
C GLU A 90 1.65 22.00 22.52
N GLU A 91 1.11 20.95 23.12
CA GLU A 91 1.83 19.91 23.84
C GLU A 91 1.32 18.51 23.45
N LEU A 92 2.21 17.58 23.24
CA LEU A 92 1.91 16.17 23.03
C LEU A 92 2.19 15.37 24.30
N THR A 93 1.15 14.80 24.89
CA THR A 93 1.28 13.93 26.05
C THR A 93 1.27 12.46 25.66
N ILE A 94 2.28 11.72 26.06
CA ILE A 94 2.39 10.27 25.91
C ILE A 94 2.27 9.64 27.29
N ARG A 95 1.37 8.66 27.42
CA ARG A 95 1.21 7.91 28.67
C ARG A 95 1.22 6.40 28.42
N ARG A 96 1.97 5.69 29.25
CA ARG A 96 2.04 4.23 29.25
C ARG A 96 1.67 3.68 30.62
N VAL A 97 0.79 2.70 30.63
CA VAL A 97 0.38 1.99 31.87
C VAL A 97 0.69 0.51 31.69
N VAL A 98 1.39 -0.08 32.63
CA VAL A 98 1.72 -1.51 32.68
C VAL A 98 1.16 -2.07 33.98
N THR A 99 0.36 -3.13 33.92
CA THR A 99 -0.22 -3.79 35.09
C THR A 99 0.65 -4.97 35.54
N ALA A 100 0.55 -5.37 36.80
CA ALA A 100 1.34 -6.46 37.38
C ALA A 100 1.12 -7.82 36.68
N ASP A 101 0.02 -7.99 35.96
CA ASP A 101 -0.28 -9.16 35.10
C ASP A 101 0.36 -9.09 33.69
N GLY A 102 1.19 -8.06 33.43
CA GLY A 102 1.91 -7.87 32.17
C GLY A 102 1.10 -7.22 31.06
N ARG A 103 -0.16 -6.85 31.28
CA ARG A 103 -0.92 -6.09 30.30
C ARG A 103 -0.43 -4.65 30.22
N SER A 104 -0.47 -4.09 29.01
CA SER A 104 0.03 -2.74 28.78
C SER A 104 -0.91 -1.94 27.90
N ARG A 105 -1.13 -0.67 28.27
CA ARG A 105 -1.97 0.29 27.52
C ARG A 105 -1.16 1.54 27.21
N ALA A 106 -1.38 2.08 26.02
CA ALA A 106 -0.72 3.30 25.53
C ALA A 106 -1.76 4.37 25.22
N TYR A 107 -1.39 5.63 25.49
CA TYR A 107 -2.25 6.78 25.25
C TYR A 107 -1.44 7.93 24.63
N LEU A 108 -2.05 8.62 23.66
CA LEU A 108 -1.59 9.89 23.10
C LEU A 108 -2.68 10.94 23.32
N ASN A 109 -2.34 12.04 23.97
CA ASN A 109 -3.30 13.10 24.34
C ASN A 109 -4.59 12.56 24.98
N GLY A 110 -4.46 11.55 25.85
CA GLY A 110 -5.58 10.90 26.52
C GLY A 110 -6.32 9.84 25.70
N GLN A 111 -6.10 9.72 24.41
CA GLN A 111 -6.71 8.71 23.54
C GLN A 111 -5.92 7.40 23.62
N SER A 112 -6.61 6.27 23.77
CA SER A 112 -5.97 4.94 23.74
C SER A 112 -5.53 4.60 22.32
N VAL A 113 -4.25 4.21 22.19
CA VAL A 113 -3.63 3.92 20.89
C VAL A 113 -2.93 2.57 20.86
N PRO A 114 -2.77 1.94 19.67
CA PRO A 114 -1.92 0.76 19.54
C PRO A 114 -0.45 1.08 19.85
N VAL A 115 0.26 0.10 20.44
CA VAL A 115 1.71 0.25 20.77
C VAL A 115 2.55 0.51 19.51
N GLN A 116 2.11 0.03 18.35
CA GLN A 116 2.81 0.29 17.10
C GLN A 116 2.82 1.78 16.75
N LEU A 117 1.68 2.46 16.87
CA LEU A 117 1.62 3.91 16.66
C LEU A 117 2.52 4.66 17.65
N LEU A 118 2.58 4.18 18.91
CA LEU A 118 3.48 4.76 19.91
C LEU A 118 4.96 4.63 19.51
N ARG A 119 5.34 3.52 18.85
CA ARG A 119 6.71 3.37 18.31
C ARG A 119 6.98 4.34 17.18
N ASP A 120 6.03 4.50 16.27
CA ASP A 120 6.18 5.39 15.12
C ASP A 120 6.31 6.86 15.56
N VAL A 121 5.54 7.26 16.57
CA VAL A 121 5.64 8.57 17.22
C VAL A 121 6.95 8.70 18.03
N GLY A 122 7.30 7.67 18.81
CA GLY A 122 8.50 7.68 19.66
C GLY A 122 9.79 7.88 18.88
N VAL A 123 9.93 7.25 17.72
CA VAL A 123 11.10 7.42 16.83
C VAL A 123 11.26 8.85 16.33
N LEU A 124 10.16 9.61 16.25
CA LEU A 124 10.20 11.01 15.83
C LEU A 124 10.51 11.98 16.96
N LEU A 125 10.31 11.57 18.22
CA LEU A 125 10.48 12.40 19.42
C LEU A 125 11.79 12.17 20.15
N VAL A 126 12.18 10.92 20.31
CA VAL A 126 13.34 10.52 21.15
C VAL A 126 14.23 9.56 20.36
N ASP A 127 15.54 9.81 20.41
CA ASP A 127 16.57 8.93 19.85
C ASP A 127 17.46 8.43 21.00
N ILE A 128 17.37 7.15 21.34
CA ILE A 128 18.06 6.56 22.49
C ILE A 128 19.29 5.79 22.02
N HIS A 129 20.44 6.11 22.61
CA HIS A 129 21.75 5.57 22.28
C HIS A 129 22.35 4.86 23.51
N GLY A 130 22.26 3.51 23.58
CA GLY A 130 22.74 2.70 24.70
C GLY A 130 22.72 1.19 24.39
N GLN A 131 23.07 0.33 25.35
CA GLN A 131 23.24 -1.13 25.15
C GLN A 131 22.04 -1.86 24.56
N HIS A 132 20.82 -1.39 24.79
CA HIS A 132 19.62 -2.12 24.38
C HIS A 132 18.86 -1.52 23.19
N GLU A 133 19.21 -0.32 22.71
CA GLU A 133 18.45 0.34 21.64
C GLU A 133 19.27 1.12 20.62
N PHE A 134 20.26 0.49 20.05
CA PHE A 134 20.95 1.03 18.87
C PHE A 134 20.10 0.88 17.59
N GLN A 135 18.75 0.94 17.73
CA GLN A 135 17.83 0.52 16.66
C GLN A 135 17.73 1.51 15.50
N SER A 136 18.00 2.81 15.71
CA SER A 136 17.87 3.78 14.62
C SER A 136 18.99 3.65 13.60
N LEU A 137 20.27 3.67 14.02
CA LEU A 137 21.42 3.60 13.10
C LEU A 137 21.70 2.21 12.52
N VAL A 138 21.15 1.16 13.10
CA VAL A 138 21.27 -0.21 12.57
C VAL A 138 20.32 -0.44 11.38
N ARG A 139 19.22 0.32 11.30
CA ARG A 139 18.24 0.16 10.22
C ARG A 139 18.78 0.75 8.90
N PRO A 140 18.73 -0.01 7.80
CA PRO A 140 19.21 0.47 6.49
C PRO A 140 18.53 1.77 6.04
N ALA A 141 17.26 1.96 6.37
CA ALA A 141 16.53 3.19 6.07
C ALA A 141 17.16 4.42 6.77
N ALA A 142 17.47 4.30 8.06
CA ALA A 142 18.07 5.40 8.83
C ALA A 142 19.52 5.70 8.39
N GLN A 143 20.30 4.68 8.01
CA GLN A 143 21.64 4.86 7.44
C GLN A 143 21.59 5.66 6.14
N ARG A 144 20.62 5.35 5.29
CA ARG A 144 20.39 6.03 4.02
C ARG A 144 19.93 7.48 4.22
N GLU A 145 18.94 7.69 5.09
CA GLU A 145 18.46 9.03 5.46
C GLU A 145 19.60 9.90 6.01
N LEU A 146 20.47 9.32 6.84
CA LEU A 146 21.60 10.03 7.40
C LEU A 146 22.61 10.44 6.33
N LEU A 147 22.94 9.55 5.41
CA LEU A 147 23.82 9.84 4.29
C LEU A 147 23.23 10.93 3.40
N ASP A 148 21.96 10.82 3.05
CA ASP A 148 21.27 11.76 2.18
C ASP A 148 21.17 13.15 2.85
N ALA A 149 20.82 13.21 4.13
CA ALA A 149 20.79 14.46 4.91
C ALA A 149 22.18 15.12 5.02
N SER A 150 23.24 14.31 5.24
CA SER A 150 24.62 14.84 5.33
C SER A 150 25.12 15.41 4.00
N GLY A 151 24.60 14.92 2.89
CA GLY A 151 24.91 15.41 1.55
C GLY A 151 23.96 16.48 1.03
N GLY A 152 22.93 16.87 1.79
CA GLY A 152 21.86 17.75 1.31
C GLY A 152 21.06 17.14 0.15
N LEU A 153 20.87 15.82 0.15
CA LEU A 153 20.27 15.06 -0.93
C LEU A 153 18.77 14.74 -0.69
N ASP A 154 18.19 15.22 0.42
CA ASP A 154 16.81 14.93 0.82
C ASP A 154 15.78 15.25 -0.29
N SER A 155 15.94 16.41 -0.96
CA SER A 155 15.07 16.81 -2.07
C SER A 155 15.17 15.84 -3.25
N LEU A 156 16.39 15.48 -3.64
CA LEU A 156 16.63 14.56 -4.76
C LEU A 156 16.13 13.13 -4.43
N ALA A 157 16.33 12.67 -3.20
CA ALA A 157 15.78 11.39 -2.72
C ALA A 157 14.24 11.41 -2.73
N GLY A 158 13.62 12.53 -2.34
CA GLY A 158 12.18 12.75 -2.42
C GLY A 158 11.64 12.71 -3.86
N GLU A 159 12.36 13.32 -4.81
CA GLU A 159 12.02 13.26 -6.24
C GLU A 159 12.07 11.81 -6.78
N VAL A 160 13.12 11.05 -6.43
CA VAL A 160 13.26 9.63 -6.81
C VAL A 160 12.10 8.79 -6.27
N GLY A 161 11.74 8.99 -5.00
CA GLY A 161 10.59 8.32 -4.40
C GLY A 161 9.25 8.72 -5.04
N GLY A 162 9.11 9.98 -5.46
CA GLY A 162 7.96 10.48 -6.20
C GLY A 162 7.80 9.80 -7.56
N LEU A 163 8.87 9.74 -8.33
CA LEU A 163 8.90 9.11 -9.65
C LEU A 163 8.65 7.60 -9.58
N GLN A 164 9.16 6.92 -8.56
CA GLN A 164 8.86 5.51 -8.33
C GLN A 164 7.36 5.28 -8.08
N ARG A 165 6.72 6.12 -7.28
CA ARG A 165 5.26 6.02 -7.04
C ARG A 165 4.44 6.22 -8.31
N VAL A 166 4.85 7.17 -9.16
CA VAL A 166 4.21 7.38 -10.47
C VAL A 166 4.34 6.13 -11.33
N TRP A 167 5.56 5.59 -11.46
CA TRP A 167 5.80 4.36 -12.22
C TRP A 167 4.99 3.18 -11.69
N LEU A 168 4.94 2.98 -10.37
CA LEU A 168 4.17 1.89 -9.73
C LEU A 168 2.66 2.03 -9.98
N THR A 169 2.16 3.26 -9.97
CA THR A 169 0.75 3.54 -10.28
C THR A 169 0.42 3.17 -11.74
N LEU A 170 1.32 3.51 -12.67
CA LEU A 170 1.17 3.17 -14.09
C LEU A 170 1.28 1.66 -14.31
N LEU A 171 2.21 0.98 -13.63
CA LEU A 171 2.35 -0.48 -13.67
C LEU A 171 1.07 -1.18 -13.20
N ASN A 172 0.50 -0.77 -12.08
CA ASN A 172 -0.73 -1.36 -11.56
C ASN A 172 -1.92 -1.14 -12.52
N ARG A 173 -1.98 0.03 -13.16
CA ARG A 173 -2.99 0.31 -14.20
C ARG A 173 -2.78 -0.54 -15.46
N ASP A 174 -1.53 -0.76 -15.88
CA ASP A 174 -1.20 -1.63 -17.02
C ASP A 174 -1.65 -3.07 -16.75
N LEU A 175 -1.35 -3.61 -15.57
CA LEU A 175 -1.75 -4.96 -15.16
C LEU A 175 -3.29 -5.13 -15.09
N ASP A 176 -4.00 -4.15 -14.53
CA ASP A 176 -5.47 -4.16 -14.47
C ASP A 176 -6.08 -4.10 -15.89
N LEU A 177 -5.56 -3.19 -16.73
CA LEU A 177 -6.04 -3.06 -18.11
C LEU A 177 -5.69 -4.30 -18.95
N GLU A 178 -4.50 -4.87 -18.79
CA GLU A 178 -4.09 -6.10 -19.47
C GLU A 178 -4.99 -7.29 -19.08
N SER A 179 -5.37 -7.40 -17.82
CA SER A 179 -6.33 -8.43 -17.36
C SER A 179 -7.68 -8.26 -18.05
N ARG A 180 -8.19 -7.03 -18.10
CA ARG A 180 -9.46 -6.71 -18.80
C ARG A 180 -9.38 -6.96 -20.31
N VAL A 181 -8.23 -6.67 -20.92
CA VAL A 181 -7.99 -6.95 -22.34
C VAL A 181 -7.98 -8.45 -22.61
N ARG A 182 -7.34 -9.27 -21.77
CA ARG A 182 -7.38 -10.73 -21.92
C ARG A 182 -8.80 -11.31 -21.78
N GLU A 183 -9.56 -10.83 -20.80
CA GLU A 183 -10.98 -11.21 -20.66
C GLU A 183 -11.79 -10.76 -21.89
N ARG A 184 -11.52 -9.56 -22.41
CA ARG A 184 -12.12 -9.03 -23.63
C ARG A 184 -11.76 -9.90 -24.84
N ASP A 185 -10.48 -10.27 -25.01
CA ASP A 185 -10.03 -11.03 -26.18
C ASP A 185 -10.68 -12.42 -26.22
N ALA A 186 -10.73 -13.12 -25.08
CA ALA A 186 -11.48 -14.36 -24.95
C ALA A 186 -12.99 -14.18 -25.27
N ARG A 187 -13.57 -13.05 -24.85
CA ARG A 187 -14.95 -12.69 -25.17
C ARG A 187 -15.12 -12.34 -26.64
N THR A 188 -14.18 -11.63 -27.23
CA THR A 188 -14.15 -11.25 -28.64
C THR A 188 -14.11 -12.48 -29.56
N ASP A 189 -13.20 -13.44 -29.25
CA ASP A 189 -13.12 -14.70 -30.01
C ASP A 189 -14.42 -15.48 -29.97
N LEU A 190 -15.04 -15.55 -28.79
CA LEU A 190 -16.34 -16.21 -28.62
C LEU A 190 -17.43 -15.48 -29.43
N LEU A 191 -17.49 -14.16 -29.36
CA LEU A 191 -18.47 -13.36 -30.09
C LEU A 191 -18.27 -13.48 -31.59
N GLN A 192 -17.05 -13.44 -32.09
CA GLN A 192 -16.74 -13.64 -33.52
C GLN A 192 -17.15 -15.03 -33.98
N PHE A 193 -16.88 -16.06 -33.19
CA PHE A 193 -17.33 -17.41 -33.51
C PHE A 193 -18.85 -17.48 -33.59
N GLN A 194 -19.57 -16.94 -32.61
CA GLN A 194 -21.04 -16.93 -32.55
C GLN A 194 -21.66 -16.13 -33.72
N VAL A 195 -21.06 -14.98 -34.06
CA VAL A 195 -21.52 -14.18 -35.20
C VAL A 195 -21.34 -14.95 -36.52
N ARG A 196 -20.16 -15.51 -36.78
CA ARG A 196 -19.90 -16.31 -38.00
C ARG A 196 -20.83 -17.51 -38.12
N GLU A 197 -21.12 -18.17 -37.04
CA GLU A 197 -22.02 -19.33 -37.01
C GLU A 197 -23.44 -18.94 -37.35
N LEU A 198 -23.96 -17.82 -36.82
CA LEU A 198 -25.30 -17.31 -37.18
C LEU A 198 -25.35 -16.74 -38.58
N GLU A 199 -24.28 -16.10 -39.06
CA GLU A 199 -24.16 -15.60 -40.43
C GLU A 199 -24.13 -16.74 -41.45
N ALA A 200 -23.48 -17.86 -41.15
CA ALA A 200 -23.42 -19.05 -41.98
C ALA A 200 -24.81 -19.66 -42.26
N LEU A 201 -25.79 -19.40 -41.39
CA LEU A 201 -27.17 -19.83 -41.63
C LEU A 201 -27.84 -19.03 -42.79
N ASP A 202 -27.33 -17.85 -43.15
CA ASP A 202 -27.86 -16.97 -44.20
C ASP A 202 -29.38 -16.79 -44.11
N MET A 203 -29.83 -16.33 -42.93
CA MET A 203 -31.26 -16.14 -42.62
C MET A 203 -31.87 -15.01 -43.47
N LYS A 204 -32.96 -15.30 -44.15
CA LYS A 204 -33.73 -14.28 -44.92
C LYS A 204 -34.93 -13.79 -44.09
N ASP A 205 -35.32 -12.55 -44.35
CA ASP A 205 -36.48 -11.97 -43.68
C ASP A 205 -37.74 -12.78 -43.97
N GLY A 206 -38.46 -13.21 -42.94
CA GLY A 206 -39.70 -13.98 -43.06
C GLY A 206 -39.52 -15.47 -43.44
N GLU A 207 -38.27 -15.93 -43.66
CA GLU A 207 -37.99 -17.32 -44.12
C GLU A 207 -38.56 -18.35 -43.13
N LEU A 208 -38.40 -18.15 -41.83
CA LEU A 208 -38.88 -19.08 -40.80
C LEU A 208 -40.40 -19.29 -40.88
N MET A 209 -41.16 -18.20 -41.03
CA MET A 209 -42.63 -18.28 -41.17
C MET A 209 -43.03 -19.07 -42.41
N GLN A 210 -42.41 -18.77 -43.54
CA GLN A 210 -42.67 -19.46 -44.82
C GLN A 210 -42.35 -20.96 -44.69
N LEU A 211 -41.23 -21.32 -44.07
CA LEU A 211 -40.85 -22.72 -43.85
C LEU A 211 -41.82 -23.46 -42.93
N LEU A 212 -42.33 -22.81 -41.88
CA LEU A 212 -43.30 -23.39 -40.97
C LEU A 212 -44.66 -23.62 -41.63
N GLU A 213 -45.13 -22.67 -42.47
CA GLU A 213 -46.34 -22.79 -43.28
C GLU A 213 -46.18 -23.92 -44.29
N GLU A 214 -45.05 -23.94 -45.00
CA GLU A 214 -44.72 -24.95 -45.99
C GLU A 214 -44.64 -26.34 -45.35
N ARG A 215 -43.99 -26.49 -44.17
CA ARG A 215 -43.96 -27.74 -43.40
C ARG A 215 -45.38 -28.25 -43.08
N THR A 216 -46.24 -27.33 -42.62
CA THR A 216 -47.63 -27.68 -42.28
C THR A 216 -48.39 -28.18 -43.50
N ARG A 217 -48.23 -27.55 -44.66
CA ARG A 217 -48.81 -27.95 -45.93
C ARG A 217 -48.30 -29.32 -46.38
N LEU A 218 -46.98 -29.54 -46.34
CA LEU A 218 -46.36 -30.80 -46.74
C LEU A 218 -46.68 -31.96 -45.78
N ALA A 219 -46.78 -31.72 -44.46
CA ALA A 219 -47.17 -32.73 -43.47
C ALA A 219 -48.61 -33.21 -43.68
N ASN A 220 -49.50 -32.37 -44.17
CA ASN A 220 -50.88 -32.74 -44.49
C ASN A 220 -51.07 -33.19 -45.94
N ARG A 221 -49.99 -33.33 -46.72
CA ARG A 221 -49.95 -33.62 -48.15
C ARG A 221 -50.89 -34.78 -48.51
N GLY A 222 -50.78 -35.94 -47.86
CA GLY A 222 -51.59 -37.11 -48.14
C GLY A 222 -53.08 -36.81 -48.00
N ARG A 223 -53.52 -36.12 -46.99
CA ARG A 223 -54.91 -35.72 -46.76
C ARG A 223 -55.38 -34.69 -47.81
N LEU A 224 -54.50 -33.74 -48.16
CA LEU A 224 -54.82 -32.69 -49.13
C LEU A 224 -54.96 -33.26 -50.58
N VAL A 225 -54.04 -34.19 -50.91
CA VAL A 225 -54.13 -34.88 -52.25
C VAL A 225 -55.37 -35.78 -52.27
N GLU A 226 -55.65 -36.53 -51.22
CA GLU A 226 -56.84 -37.39 -51.13
C GLU A 226 -58.13 -36.55 -51.25
N ALA A 227 -58.23 -35.47 -50.46
CA ALA A 227 -59.41 -34.59 -50.54
C ALA A 227 -59.60 -33.93 -51.92
N ALA A 228 -58.47 -33.47 -52.53
CA ALA A 228 -58.52 -32.87 -53.89
C ALA A 228 -58.97 -33.90 -54.98
N ARG A 229 -58.43 -35.13 -54.85
CA ARG A 229 -58.84 -36.23 -55.74
C ARG A 229 -60.29 -36.63 -55.54
N GLU A 230 -60.72 -36.78 -54.30
CA GLU A 230 -62.12 -37.10 -54.00
C GLU A 230 -63.06 -36.01 -54.47
N ALA A 231 -62.78 -34.77 -54.21
CA ALA A 231 -63.57 -33.63 -54.69
C ALA A 231 -63.56 -33.56 -56.22
N GLY A 232 -62.42 -33.75 -56.88
CA GLY A 232 -62.32 -33.78 -58.38
C GLY A 232 -63.13 -34.94 -58.94
N ALA A 233 -63.10 -36.11 -58.38
CA ALA A 233 -63.92 -37.26 -58.81
C ALA A 233 -65.41 -36.99 -58.66
N LEU A 234 -65.87 -36.43 -57.57
CA LEU A 234 -67.25 -36.04 -57.34
C LEU A 234 -67.72 -34.97 -58.31
N LEU A 235 -66.86 -34.06 -58.73
CA LEU A 235 -67.21 -32.98 -59.62
C LEU A 235 -67.24 -33.45 -61.12
N TYR A 236 -66.21 -34.27 -61.52
CA TYR A 236 -66.03 -34.55 -62.97
C TYR A 236 -65.58 -35.98 -63.30
N GLU A 237 -64.69 -36.64 -62.53
CA GLU A 237 -63.96 -37.83 -62.98
C GLU A 237 -64.62 -39.17 -62.65
N SER A 238 -65.63 -39.26 -61.77
CA SER A 238 -66.24 -40.50 -61.31
C SER A 238 -67.16 -41.07 -62.40
N ASP A 239 -66.91 -42.34 -62.70
CA ASP A 239 -67.71 -43.08 -63.68
C ASP A 239 -69.13 -43.47 -63.15
N GLU A 240 -69.29 -43.58 -61.83
CA GLU A 240 -70.55 -43.96 -61.17
C GLU A 240 -71.56 -42.80 -61.07
N GLY A 241 -71.20 -41.60 -61.53
CA GLY A 241 -72.03 -40.42 -61.51
C GLY A 241 -71.31 -39.22 -60.83
N ASN A 242 -71.04 -38.23 -61.60
CA ASN A 242 -70.41 -36.99 -61.17
C ASN A 242 -71.34 -35.81 -61.30
N ALA A 243 -71.02 -34.69 -60.63
CA ALA A 243 -71.86 -33.48 -60.69
C ALA A 243 -71.96 -32.91 -62.10
N HIS A 244 -70.86 -32.90 -62.88
CA HIS A 244 -70.86 -32.45 -64.27
C HIS A 244 -71.80 -33.31 -65.20
N ALA A 245 -71.70 -34.63 -65.09
CA ALA A 245 -72.56 -35.53 -65.84
C ALA A 245 -74.06 -35.38 -65.48
N SER A 246 -74.34 -35.20 -64.19
CA SER A 246 -75.71 -34.98 -63.69
C SER A 246 -76.25 -33.62 -64.15
N THR A 247 -75.44 -32.57 -64.07
CA THR A 247 -75.81 -31.21 -64.54
C THR A 247 -75.95 -31.16 -66.06
N SER A 248 -75.10 -31.89 -66.80
CA SER A 248 -75.20 -32.04 -68.26
C SER A 248 -76.49 -32.68 -68.68
N ARG A 249 -76.91 -33.74 -67.98
CA ARG A 249 -78.23 -34.39 -68.25
C ARG A 249 -79.39 -33.44 -67.93
N ALA A 250 -79.31 -32.65 -66.88
CA ALA A 250 -80.33 -31.65 -66.56
C ALA A 250 -80.40 -30.56 -67.66
N LEU A 251 -79.23 -30.09 -68.14
CA LEU A 251 -79.15 -29.11 -69.23
C LEU A 251 -79.79 -29.65 -70.51
N ALA A 252 -79.49 -30.89 -70.84
CA ALA A 252 -80.12 -31.52 -72.04
C ALA A 252 -81.63 -31.61 -71.89
N ALA A 253 -82.16 -31.99 -70.74
CA ALA A 253 -83.60 -32.04 -70.47
C ALA A 253 -84.24 -30.62 -70.54
N LEU A 254 -83.58 -29.59 -69.98
CA LEU A 254 -84.03 -28.22 -70.00
C LEU A 254 -84.04 -27.66 -71.46
N LYS A 255 -83.01 -27.93 -72.27
CA LYS A 255 -82.97 -27.56 -73.69
C LYS A 255 -84.06 -28.21 -74.47
N ALA A 256 -84.35 -29.51 -74.24
CA ALA A 256 -85.46 -30.22 -74.88
C ALA A 256 -86.82 -29.66 -74.47
N ALA A 257 -87.06 -29.39 -73.19
CA ALA A 257 -88.31 -28.81 -72.69
C ALA A 257 -88.51 -27.34 -73.03
N GLY A 258 -87.39 -26.56 -73.16
CA GLY A 258 -87.37 -25.15 -73.53
C GLY A 258 -87.94 -24.88 -75.00
N ALA A 259 -87.94 -25.94 -75.88
CA ALA A 259 -88.60 -25.86 -77.16
C ALA A 259 -90.14 -25.75 -77.06
N HIS A 260 -90.71 -26.14 -75.89
CA HIS A 260 -92.13 -26.09 -75.64
C HIS A 260 -92.61 -24.98 -74.68
N ASP A 261 -91.72 -24.47 -73.79
CA ASP A 261 -92.00 -23.32 -72.87
C ASP A 261 -90.78 -22.34 -72.83
N PRO A 262 -90.92 -21.09 -73.41
CA PRO A 262 -89.83 -20.13 -73.45
C PRO A 262 -89.29 -19.68 -72.06
N ARG A 263 -90.04 -19.86 -71.01
CA ARG A 263 -89.59 -19.52 -69.65
C ARG A 263 -88.46 -20.44 -69.19
N LEU A 264 -88.36 -21.66 -69.69
CA LEU A 264 -87.23 -22.58 -69.38
C LEU A 264 -85.98 -22.21 -70.18
N ALA A 265 -86.09 -21.52 -71.31
CA ALA A 265 -84.93 -21.06 -72.06
C ALA A 265 -84.04 -20.10 -71.32
N GLY A 266 -84.63 -19.33 -70.38
CA GLY A 266 -83.83 -18.42 -69.52
C GLY A 266 -83.03 -19.12 -68.43
N ILE A 267 -83.37 -20.37 -68.04
CA ILE A 267 -82.69 -21.13 -67.03
C ILE A 267 -81.48 -21.91 -67.58
N ALA A 268 -81.56 -22.33 -68.85
CA ALA A 268 -80.53 -23.11 -69.53
C ALA A 268 -79.11 -22.49 -69.44
N PRO A 269 -78.92 -21.16 -69.70
CA PRO A 269 -77.61 -20.51 -69.56
C PRO A 269 -77.02 -20.59 -68.11
N MET A 270 -77.86 -20.53 -67.09
CA MET A 270 -77.42 -20.65 -65.72
C MET A 270 -76.82 -22.03 -65.42
N VAL A 271 -77.43 -23.08 -65.94
CA VAL A 271 -76.95 -24.46 -65.78
C VAL A 271 -75.75 -24.72 -66.70
N GLU A 272 -75.61 -24.05 -67.81
CA GLU A 272 -74.45 -24.10 -68.70
C GLU A 272 -73.22 -23.44 -68.03
N GLU A 273 -73.42 -22.30 -67.41
CA GLU A 273 -72.38 -21.64 -66.60
C GLU A 273 -71.93 -22.52 -65.41
N ALA A 274 -72.86 -23.18 -64.69
CA ALA A 274 -72.54 -24.14 -63.65
C ALA A 274 -71.69 -25.30 -64.17
N LEU A 275 -71.96 -25.81 -65.41
CA LEU A 275 -71.15 -26.85 -66.05
C LEU A 275 -69.72 -26.44 -66.30
N ILE A 276 -69.52 -25.23 -66.77
CA ILE A 276 -68.17 -24.65 -66.99
C ILE A 276 -67.42 -24.53 -65.69
N ASN A 277 -68.06 -24.00 -64.64
CA ASN A 277 -67.48 -23.84 -63.33
C ASN A 277 -67.11 -25.18 -62.64
N LEU A 278 -67.94 -26.21 -62.79
CA LEU A 278 -67.68 -27.57 -62.33
C LEU A 278 -66.45 -28.19 -62.97
N HIS A 279 -66.34 -28.00 -64.34
CA HIS A 279 -65.17 -28.49 -65.08
C HIS A 279 -63.87 -27.77 -64.66
N GLU A 280 -63.94 -26.46 -64.58
CA GLU A 280 -62.77 -25.64 -64.19
C GLU A 280 -62.33 -25.96 -62.80
N ALA A 281 -63.24 -26.06 -61.82
CA ALA A 281 -62.92 -26.45 -60.45
C ALA A 281 -62.26 -27.85 -60.38
N ALA A 282 -62.74 -28.83 -61.11
CA ALA A 282 -62.12 -30.16 -61.16
C ALA A 282 -60.71 -30.12 -61.75
N ARG A 283 -60.51 -29.31 -62.82
CA ARG A 283 -59.21 -29.12 -63.43
C ARG A 283 -58.21 -28.50 -62.47
N GLU A 284 -58.60 -27.45 -61.75
CA GLU A 284 -57.76 -26.81 -60.71
C GLU A 284 -57.41 -27.74 -59.54
N LEU A 285 -58.34 -28.58 -59.09
CA LEU A 285 -58.12 -29.61 -58.07
C LEU A 285 -57.16 -30.72 -58.56
N ALA A 286 -57.26 -31.16 -59.82
CA ALA A 286 -56.31 -32.12 -60.38
C ALA A 286 -54.88 -31.52 -60.44
N HIS A 287 -54.77 -30.30 -60.94
CA HIS A 287 -53.49 -29.59 -61.00
C HIS A 287 -52.91 -29.38 -59.62
N TYR A 288 -53.73 -29.02 -58.62
CA TYR A 288 -53.31 -28.90 -57.23
C TYR A 288 -52.78 -30.24 -56.62
N ALA A 289 -53.47 -31.34 -56.90
CA ALA A 289 -53.04 -32.67 -56.46
C ALA A 289 -51.73 -33.12 -57.12
N GLU A 290 -51.51 -32.83 -58.40
CA GLU A 290 -50.27 -33.11 -59.12
C GLU A 290 -49.10 -32.28 -58.58
N THR A 291 -49.26 -30.98 -58.32
CA THR A 291 -48.21 -30.13 -57.72
C THR A 291 -47.77 -30.59 -56.41
N LEU A 292 -48.66 -31.06 -55.56
CA LEU A 292 -48.30 -31.64 -54.27
C LEU A 292 -47.54 -32.98 -54.39
N ASP A 293 -47.84 -33.80 -55.41
CA ASP A 293 -47.25 -35.15 -55.59
C ASP A 293 -45.76 -35.11 -56.01
N HIS A 294 -45.31 -34.08 -56.73
CA HIS A 294 -43.93 -33.92 -57.17
C HIS A 294 -42.94 -33.43 -56.05
N ASP A 295 -43.38 -33.08 -54.81
CA ASP A 295 -42.60 -32.35 -53.82
C ASP A 295 -41.94 -33.22 -52.72
N THR A 296 -41.64 -34.51 -52.98
CA THR A 296 -41.05 -35.42 -51.99
C THR A 296 -39.65 -35.00 -51.52
N ASN A 297 -38.83 -34.40 -52.37
CA ASN A 297 -37.48 -33.87 -52.03
C ASN A 297 -37.61 -32.57 -51.25
N ARG A 298 -38.64 -31.77 -51.50
CA ARG A 298 -38.85 -30.46 -50.87
C ARG A 298 -39.17 -30.58 -49.38
N GLN A 299 -39.91 -31.59 -48.98
CA GLN A 299 -40.17 -31.84 -47.55
C GLN A 299 -38.87 -32.05 -46.77
N ALA A 300 -37.95 -32.89 -47.29
CA ALA A 300 -36.68 -33.16 -46.67
C ALA A 300 -35.77 -31.90 -46.63
N GLU A 301 -35.86 -31.00 -47.61
CA GLU A 301 -35.16 -29.70 -47.61
C GLU A 301 -35.71 -28.76 -46.55
N VAL A 302 -37.03 -28.62 -46.45
CA VAL A 302 -37.69 -27.78 -45.43
C VAL A 302 -37.36 -28.27 -44.03
N GLU A 303 -37.43 -29.59 -43.79
CA GLU A 303 -37.08 -30.15 -42.50
C GLU A 303 -35.61 -29.96 -42.12
N ARG A 304 -34.67 -30.15 -43.07
CA ARG A 304 -33.23 -29.86 -42.86
C ARG A 304 -32.99 -28.39 -42.54
N ARG A 305 -33.67 -27.50 -43.25
CA ARG A 305 -33.51 -26.05 -43.04
C ARG A 305 -34.06 -25.62 -41.69
N LEU A 306 -35.23 -26.12 -41.30
CA LEU A 306 -35.82 -25.89 -39.96
C LEU A 306 -34.96 -26.47 -38.84
N ALA A 307 -34.43 -27.69 -39.03
CA ALA A 307 -33.52 -28.29 -38.06
C ALA A 307 -32.27 -27.43 -37.83
N ALA A 308 -31.70 -26.80 -38.86
CA ALA A 308 -30.59 -25.87 -38.75
C ALA A 308 -30.94 -24.62 -37.92
N PHE A 309 -32.15 -24.07 -38.12
CA PHE A 309 -32.65 -22.98 -37.26
C PHE A 309 -32.83 -23.42 -35.81
N GLU A 310 -33.42 -24.60 -35.55
CA GLU A 310 -33.68 -25.13 -34.22
C GLU A 310 -32.36 -25.47 -33.48
N GLU A 311 -31.38 -26.00 -34.20
CA GLU A 311 -30.06 -26.30 -33.64
C GLU A 311 -29.36 -25.04 -33.13
N LEU A 312 -29.32 -23.98 -33.96
CA LEU A 312 -28.72 -22.70 -33.58
C LEU A 312 -29.51 -21.99 -32.49
N ALA A 313 -30.85 -22.05 -32.52
CA ALA A 313 -31.70 -21.50 -31.48
C ALA A 313 -31.42 -22.16 -30.12
N ARG A 314 -31.30 -23.49 -30.08
CA ARG A 314 -30.92 -24.24 -28.90
C ARG A 314 -29.52 -23.88 -28.42
N LYS A 315 -28.55 -23.79 -29.32
CA LYS A 315 -27.15 -23.46 -29.02
C LYS A 315 -27.02 -22.05 -28.44
N HIS A 316 -27.75 -21.09 -29.03
CA HIS A 316 -27.76 -19.71 -28.56
C HIS A 316 -28.78 -19.43 -27.44
N ARG A 317 -29.57 -20.46 -27.02
CA ARG A 317 -30.57 -20.38 -25.92
C ARG A 317 -31.61 -19.28 -26.15
N VAL A 318 -32.08 -19.14 -27.38
CA VAL A 318 -33.11 -18.19 -27.78
C VAL A 318 -34.22 -18.92 -28.53
N ALA A 319 -35.39 -18.30 -28.68
CA ALA A 319 -36.41 -18.83 -29.57
C ALA A 319 -35.96 -18.71 -31.03
N THR A 320 -36.38 -19.63 -31.89
CA THR A 320 -35.98 -19.67 -33.31
C THR A 320 -36.27 -18.33 -34.03
N ALA A 321 -37.38 -17.69 -33.70
CA ALA A 321 -37.75 -16.38 -34.23
C ALA A 321 -36.87 -15.22 -33.77
N GLU A 322 -36.11 -15.39 -32.68
CA GLU A 322 -35.24 -14.37 -32.07
C GLU A 322 -33.80 -14.43 -32.64
N LEU A 323 -33.44 -15.43 -33.44
CA LEU A 323 -32.09 -15.58 -34.00
C LEU A 323 -31.59 -14.32 -34.73
N PRO A 324 -32.39 -13.61 -35.59
CA PRO A 324 -31.94 -12.39 -36.23
C PRO A 324 -31.64 -11.27 -35.25
N ALA A 325 -32.47 -11.11 -34.22
CA ALA A 325 -32.25 -10.13 -33.14
C ALA A 325 -30.99 -10.47 -32.33
N ARG A 326 -30.76 -11.77 -32.07
CA ARG A 326 -29.56 -12.24 -31.38
C ARG A 326 -28.28 -11.95 -32.20
N LEU A 327 -28.30 -12.17 -33.49
CA LEU A 327 -27.19 -11.81 -34.40
C LEU A 327 -26.88 -10.32 -34.33
N ALA A 328 -27.90 -9.47 -34.42
CA ALA A 328 -27.75 -8.02 -34.31
C ALA A 328 -27.15 -7.59 -32.97
N GLN A 329 -27.59 -8.19 -31.86
CA GLN A 329 -27.05 -7.95 -30.53
C GLN A 329 -25.57 -8.33 -30.45
N LEU A 330 -25.19 -9.53 -30.93
CA LEU A 330 -23.79 -10.01 -30.88
C LEU A 330 -22.86 -9.13 -31.74
N ARG A 331 -23.31 -8.63 -32.88
CA ARG A 331 -22.57 -7.67 -33.70
C ARG A 331 -22.35 -6.34 -32.96
N SER A 332 -23.38 -5.84 -32.28
CA SER A 332 -23.29 -4.62 -31.49
C SER A 332 -22.31 -4.77 -30.29
N GLU A 333 -22.35 -5.92 -29.59
CA GLU A 333 -21.41 -6.23 -28.54
C GLU A 333 -19.96 -6.29 -29.05
N LEU A 334 -19.75 -6.91 -30.21
CA LEU A 334 -18.43 -7.02 -30.85
C LEU A 334 -17.85 -5.65 -31.22
N ALA A 335 -18.66 -4.79 -31.81
CA ALA A 335 -18.25 -3.45 -32.21
C ALA A 335 -17.86 -2.54 -31.03
N GLY A 336 -18.40 -2.79 -29.84
CA GLY A 336 -18.08 -2.04 -28.63
C GLY A 336 -16.70 -2.33 -28.02
N LEU A 337 -15.98 -3.36 -28.44
CA LEU A 337 -14.76 -3.85 -27.79
C LEU A 337 -13.43 -3.31 -28.37
N GLU A 338 -13.42 -2.50 -29.43
CA GLU A 338 -12.21 -2.17 -30.22
C GLU A 338 -11.27 -1.09 -29.62
N HIS A 339 -11.60 -0.38 -28.51
CA HIS A 339 -10.84 0.80 -28.06
C HIS A 339 -9.75 0.54 -26.99
N ALA A 340 -9.62 -0.66 -26.42
CA ALA A 340 -8.71 -0.91 -25.30
C ALA A 340 -7.22 -1.03 -25.69
N ASP A 341 -6.90 -1.45 -26.91
CA ASP A 341 -5.51 -1.66 -27.34
C ASP A 341 -4.72 -0.35 -27.48
N THR A 342 -5.40 0.71 -27.94
CA THR A 342 -4.79 2.06 -28.05
C THR A 342 -4.48 2.63 -26.67
N GLN A 343 -5.35 2.38 -25.68
CA GLN A 343 -5.13 2.80 -24.30
C GLN A 343 -3.95 2.06 -23.66
N LEU A 344 -3.83 0.75 -23.90
CA LEU A 344 -2.73 -0.06 -23.40
C LEU A 344 -1.37 0.40 -23.97
N ALA A 345 -1.31 0.67 -25.27
CA ALA A 345 -0.11 1.18 -25.92
C ALA A 345 0.32 2.54 -25.36
N THR A 346 -0.63 3.44 -25.12
CA THR A 346 -0.37 4.76 -24.52
C THR A 346 0.16 4.61 -23.09
N LEU A 347 -0.48 3.78 -22.28
CA LEU A 347 -0.10 3.54 -20.88
C LEU A 347 1.32 2.94 -20.75
N ARG A 348 1.67 2.00 -21.62
CA ARG A 348 3.01 1.41 -21.69
C ARG A 348 4.09 2.42 -22.09
N LYS A 349 3.75 3.35 -22.96
CA LYS A 349 4.63 4.46 -23.31
C LYS A 349 4.86 5.37 -22.11
N GLU A 350 3.81 5.80 -21.42
CA GLU A 350 3.92 6.62 -20.19
C GLU A 350 4.73 5.92 -19.10
N GLN A 351 4.54 4.60 -18.93
CA GLN A 351 5.32 3.79 -17.99
C GLN A 351 6.80 3.75 -18.34
N ALA A 352 7.15 3.61 -19.62
CA ALA A 352 8.54 3.60 -20.09
C ALA A 352 9.20 4.97 -19.89
N GLU A 353 8.47 6.07 -20.12
CA GLU A 353 8.93 7.44 -19.87
C GLU A 353 9.16 7.67 -18.37
N ALA A 354 8.22 7.26 -17.51
CA ALA A 354 8.35 7.35 -16.05
C ALA A 354 9.55 6.53 -15.53
N LEU A 355 9.77 5.33 -16.07
CA LEU A 355 10.93 4.50 -15.74
C LEU A 355 12.25 5.17 -16.13
N THR A 356 12.30 5.80 -17.29
CA THR A 356 13.48 6.51 -17.78
C THR A 356 13.78 7.74 -16.92
N ALA A 357 12.75 8.50 -16.54
CA ALA A 357 12.87 9.64 -15.63
C ALA A 357 13.37 9.20 -14.26
N TRP A 358 12.81 8.11 -13.70
CA TRP A 358 13.26 7.55 -12.43
C TRP A 358 14.72 7.11 -12.51
N ARG A 359 15.13 6.36 -13.55
CA ARG A 359 16.53 5.90 -13.73
C ARG A 359 17.51 7.07 -13.77
N THR A 360 17.16 8.13 -14.47
CA THR A 360 18.00 9.32 -14.59
C THR A 360 18.21 9.98 -13.22
N ARG A 361 17.14 10.19 -12.46
CA ARG A 361 17.21 10.81 -11.13
C ARG A 361 17.88 9.90 -10.10
N ALA A 362 17.61 8.61 -10.13
CA ALA A 362 18.25 7.63 -9.25
C ALA A 362 19.75 7.50 -9.51
N ALA A 363 20.21 7.58 -10.77
CA ALA A 363 21.63 7.62 -11.12
C ALA A 363 22.31 8.91 -10.62
N GLN A 364 21.62 10.08 -10.71
CA GLN A 364 22.13 11.33 -10.14
C GLN A 364 22.26 11.24 -8.61
N LEU A 365 21.29 10.64 -7.93
CA LEU A 365 21.35 10.43 -6.49
C LEU A 365 22.54 9.54 -6.12
N SER A 366 22.72 8.41 -6.79
CA SER A 366 23.84 7.48 -6.57
C SER A 366 25.20 8.16 -6.77
N SER A 367 25.34 8.94 -7.85
CA SER A 367 26.58 9.69 -8.14
C SER A 367 26.96 10.70 -7.06
N ARG A 368 25.98 11.28 -6.36
CA ARG A 368 26.21 12.21 -5.24
C ARG A 368 26.41 11.49 -3.90
N ARG A 369 25.77 10.35 -3.68
CA ARG A 369 25.95 9.54 -2.46
C ARG A 369 27.37 9.05 -2.29
N THR A 370 28.03 8.61 -3.35
CA THR A 370 29.40 8.06 -3.30
C THR A 370 30.44 9.05 -2.73
N PRO A 371 30.58 10.28 -3.20
CA PRO A 371 31.50 11.25 -2.61
C PRO A 371 31.07 11.66 -1.19
N THR A 372 29.78 11.80 -0.92
CA THR A 372 29.25 12.11 0.41
C THR A 372 29.61 11.00 1.42
N ALA A 373 29.45 9.74 1.03
CA ALA A 373 29.81 8.58 1.84
C ALA A 373 31.32 8.58 2.18
N LYS A 374 32.18 8.89 1.24
CA LYS A 374 33.62 8.99 1.47
C LYS A 374 33.98 10.15 2.44
N SER A 375 33.38 11.32 2.24
CA SER A 375 33.62 12.49 3.11
C SER A 375 33.15 12.22 4.53
N LEU A 376 31.92 11.73 4.69
CA LEU A 376 31.31 11.43 6.00
C LEU A 376 32.07 10.29 6.70
N SER A 377 32.48 9.25 5.98
CA SER A 377 33.31 8.17 6.53
C SER A 377 34.62 8.69 7.11
N LYS A 378 35.29 9.61 6.42
CA LYS A 378 36.53 10.25 6.89
C LYS A 378 36.28 11.09 8.14
N GLU A 379 35.24 11.90 8.14
CA GLU A 379 34.89 12.77 9.27
C GLU A 379 34.56 11.96 10.53
N ILE A 380 33.67 10.95 10.41
CA ILE A 380 33.31 10.08 11.52
C ILE A 380 34.54 9.32 12.04
N THR A 381 35.41 8.80 11.14
CA THR A 381 36.66 8.14 11.53
C THR A 381 37.55 9.08 12.35
N GLN A 382 37.70 10.35 11.94
CA GLN A 382 38.49 11.33 12.69
C GLN A 382 37.92 11.58 14.09
N ARG A 383 36.58 11.69 14.23
CA ARG A 383 35.92 11.86 15.54
C ARG A 383 36.07 10.64 16.41
N MET A 384 36.02 9.43 15.83
CA MET A 384 36.27 8.19 16.58
C MET A 384 37.63 8.20 17.26
N GLN A 385 38.69 8.71 16.61
CA GLN A 385 40.02 8.78 17.19
C GLN A 385 40.04 9.62 18.48
N THR A 386 39.31 10.73 18.53
CA THR A 386 39.22 11.61 19.69
C THR A 386 38.30 11.06 20.79
N LEU A 387 37.33 10.23 20.43
CA LEU A 387 36.35 9.63 21.34
C LEU A 387 36.81 8.29 21.95
N GLY A 388 38.12 8.01 22.00
CA GLY A 388 38.69 6.84 22.65
C GLY A 388 38.63 5.56 21.81
N MET A 389 38.42 5.67 20.49
CA MET A 389 38.49 4.54 19.54
C MET A 389 39.71 4.71 18.63
N ALA A 390 40.90 4.83 19.24
CA ALA A 390 42.16 5.05 18.55
C ALA A 390 42.46 3.90 17.57
N GLY A 391 42.70 4.26 16.27
CA GLY A 391 42.90 3.30 15.20
C GLY A 391 41.64 2.65 14.66
N GLY A 392 40.47 2.98 15.20
CA GLY A 392 39.18 2.58 14.68
C GLY A 392 38.90 3.20 13.30
N ARG A 393 38.06 2.56 12.51
CA ARG A 393 37.66 3.00 11.15
C ARG A 393 36.15 2.91 11.00
N PHE A 394 35.59 3.89 10.32
CA PHE A 394 34.20 3.90 9.90
C PHE A 394 34.14 4.01 8.37
N GLN A 395 33.27 3.25 7.75
CA GLN A 395 33.09 3.24 6.31
C GLN A 395 31.60 3.13 5.98
N ILE A 396 31.17 3.92 5.02
CA ILE A 396 29.84 3.84 4.42
C ILE A 396 30.01 3.18 3.06
N ASP A 397 29.49 1.97 2.94
CA ASP A 397 29.45 1.25 1.68
C ASP A 397 28.20 1.67 0.90
N VAL A 398 28.41 2.05 -0.35
CA VAL A 398 27.36 2.38 -1.32
C VAL A 398 27.51 1.33 -2.43
N SER A 399 26.64 0.36 -2.47
CA SER A 399 26.66 -0.73 -3.46
C SER A 399 25.37 -0.71 -4.30
N PRO A 400 25.41 -1.18 -5.55
CA PRO A 400 24.19 -1.29 -6.34
C PRO A 400 23.17 -2.22 -5.68
N LEU A 401 21.90 -1.82 -5.72
CA LEU A 401 20.80 -2.67 -5.31
C LEU A 401 20.53 -3.70 -6.40
N GLU A 402 20.60 -4.98 -6.06
CA GLU A 402 20.25 -6.08 -6.96
C GLU A 402 18.72 -6.23 -7.05
N SER A 403 18.07 -5.29 -7.71
CA SER A 403 16.62 -5.34 -7.96
C SER A 403 16.33 -4.91 -9.40
N PRO A 404 15.54 -5.70 -10.15
CA PRO A 404 15.10 -5.29 -11.48
C PRO A 404 14.08 -4.15 -11.44
N GLU A 405 13.41 -3.94 -10.31
CA GLU A 405 12.31 -2.98 -10.15
C GLU A 405 12.78 -1.66 -9.52
N PRO A 406 12.18 -0.53 -9.91
CA PRO A 406 12.42 0.75 -9.28
C PRO A 406 12.14 0.75 -7.78
N ALA A 407 13.17 1.03 -6.99
CA ALA A 407 13.04 1.19 -5.55
C ALA A 407 12.74 2.66 -5.16
N PRO A 408 11.96 2.92 -4.09
CA PRO A 408 11.62 4.29 -3.67
C PRO A 408 12.82 5.10 -3.22
N HIS A 409 13.93 4.43 -2.91
CA HIS A 409 15.17 5.03 -2.42
C HIS A 409 16.31 5.03 -3.46
N GLY A 410 16.03 4.71 -4.72
CA GLY A 410 17.00 4.71 -5.81
C GLY A 410 17.72 3.39 -6.03
N LEU A 411 18.94 3.47 -6.58
CA LEU A 411 19.72 2.33 -7.07
C LEU A 411 20.66 1.73 -6.03
N ASP A 412 20.78 2.34 -4.81
CA ASP A 412 21.82 2.00 -3.88
C ASP A 412 21.32 1.27 -2.65
N GLN A 413 22.07 0.27 -2.24
CA GLN A 413 22.08 -0.28 -0.89
C GLN A 413 23.18 0.43 -0.08
N ILE A 414 22.81 0.98 1.07
CA ILE A 414 23.70 1.69 1.98
C ILE A 414 23.94 0.83 3.22
N GLU A 415 25.19 0.57 3.55
CA GLU A 415 25.58 -0.15 4.76
C GLU A 415 26.69 0.57 5.50
N PHE A 416 26.47 0.83 6.79
CA PHE A 416 27.48 1.38 7.69
C PHE A 416 28.31 0.25 8.31
N ARG A 417 29.62 0.34 8.12
CA ARG A 417 30.58 -0.63 8.65
C ARG A 417 31.59 0.05 9.54
N VAL A 418 32.00 -0.65 10.59
CA VAL A 418 32.93 -0.10 11.58
C VAL A 418 33.91 -1.18 12.03
N SER A 419 35.10 -0.72 12.34
CA SER A 419 36.10 -1.43 13.15
C SER A 419 36.49 -0.51 14.29
N ALA A 420 36.22 -0.92 15.53
CA ALA A 420 36.53 -0.11 16.72
C ALA A 420 38.04 -0.11 17.05
N ASN A 421 38.74 -1.19 16.71
CA ASN A 421 40.14 -1.40 17.10
C ASN A 421 41.06 -1.60 15.88
N PRO A 422 42.33 -1.22 15.96
CA PRO A 422 43.30 -1.44 14.89
C PRO A 422 43.42 -2.92 14.53
N GLY A 423 43.52 -3.23 13.23
CA GLY A 423 43.74 -4.59 12.75
C GLY A 423 42.48 -5.47 12.69
N GLN A 424 41.35 -5.02 13.20
CA GLN A 424 40.08 -5.74 13.07
C GLN A 424 39.42 -5.45 11.69
N PRO A 425 38.71 -6.43 11.12
CA PRO A 425 37.97 -6.21 9.89
C PRO A 425 36.76 -5.29 10.12
N LEU A 426 36.43 -4.49 9.11
CA LEU A 426 35.18 -3.74 9.07
C LEU A 426 33.98 -4.69 9.12
N ARG A 427 33.07 -4.48 10.04
CA ARG A 427 31.83 -5.26 10.21
C ARG A 427 30.62 -4.35 10.13
N PRO A 428 29.47 -4.90 9.67
CA PRO A 428 28.21 -4.16 9.76
C PRO A 428 27.97 -3.63 11.18
N LEU A 429 27.47 -2.41 11.27
CA LEU A 429 27.22 -1.72 12.54
C LEU A 429 26.37 -2.57 13.50
N ALA A 430 25.42 -3.34 12.97
CA ALA A 430 24.58 -4.27 13.72
C ALA A 430 25.36 -5.39 14.45
N LYS A 431 26.63 -5.62 14.10
CA LYS A 431 27.48 -6.69 14.66
C LYS A 431 28.54 -6.18 15.63
N VAL A 432 28.47 -4.92 16.04
CA VAL A 432 29.36 -4.34 17.04
C VAL A 432 28.89 -4.73 18.44
N ALA A 433 29.78 -5.24 19.28
CA ALA A 433 29.42 -5.93 20.51
C ALA A 433 29.44 -5.06 21.78
N SER A 434 30.04 -3.86 21.75
CA SER A 434 30.22 -3.03 22.97
C SER A 434 29.24 -1.85 22.98
N GLY A 435 28.43 -1.75 24.05
CA GLY A 435 27.49 -0.64 24.26
C GLY A 435 28.15 0.72 24.31
N GLY A 436 29.25 0.85 25.03
CA GLY A 436 30.00 2.11 25.15
C GLY A 436 30.66 2.53 23.82
N GLU A 437 31.21 1.60 23.03
CA GLU A 437 31.74 1.89 21.68
C GLU A 437 30.64 2.35 20.74
N LEU A 438 29.48 1.69 20.79
CA LEU A 438 28.31 2.04 19.99
C LEU A 438 27.77 3.42 20.38
N ALA A 439 27.68 3.75 21.66
CA ALA A 439 27.21 5.06 22.11
C ALA A 439 28.16 6.19 21.68
N ARG A 440 29.49 5.97 21.75
CA ARG A 440 30.48 6.95 21.27
C ARG A 440 30.49 7.08 19.76
N LEU A 441 30.32 5.98 19.02
CA LEU A 441 30.16 6.02 17.58
C LEU A 441 28.91 6.80 17.19
N SER A 442 27.81 6.56 17.89
CA SER A 442 26.56 7.31 17.70
C SER A 442 26.78 8.81 17.95
N LEU A 443 27.47 9.15 19.03
CA LEU A 443 27.85 10.54 19.30
C LEU A 443 28.67 11.13 18.12
N ALA A 444 29.69 10.41 17.63
CA ALA A 444 30.48 10.84 16.48
C ALA A 444 29.64 11.12 15.24
N VAL A 445 28.67 10.23 14.97
CA VAL A 445 27.71 10.36 13.86
C VAL A 445 26.77 11.55 14.07
N GLN A 446 26.20 11.71 15.27
CA GLN A 446 25.23 12.77 15.55
C GLN A 446 25.88 14.16 15.52
N VAL A 447 27.11 14.28 16.03
CA VAL A 447 27.87 15.55 15.98
C VAL A 447 28.29 15.92 14.55
N SER A 448 28.48 14.91 13.68
CA SER A 448 28.77 15.13 12.24
C SER A 448 27.54 15.53 11.43
N ARG A 449 26.32 15.44 11.99
CA ARG A 449 25.08 15.87 11.33
C ARG A 449 24.92 17.39 11.44
N ALA A 450 24.90 18.08 10.33
CA ALA A 450 24.44 19.46 10.30
C ALA A 450 22.90 19.51 10.35
N GLY A 451 22.32 20.09 11.43
CA GLY A 451 21.00 20.70 11.42
C GLY A 451 19.79 19.76 11.33
N ARG A 452 19.57 18.87 12.29
CA ARG A 452 18.22 18.42 12.65
C ARG A 452 17.91 18.82 14.07
N GLU A 453 17.29 19.98 14.20
CA GLU A 453 16.69 20.48 15.44
C GLU A 453 15.39 19.68 15.75
N GLY A 454 15.13 19.41 17.03
CA GLY A 454 13.81 19.00 17.50
C GLY A 454 13.65 17.63 18.15
N ARG A 455 14.64 16.73 18.10
CA ARG A 455 14.57 15.44 18.82
C ARG A 455 15.32 15.49 20.14
N CYS A 456 14.80 14.83 21.18
CA CYS A 456 15.53 14.55 22.39
C CYS A 456 16.47 13.35 22.15
N MET A 457 17.78 13.55 22.32
CA MET A 457 18.77 12.49 22.22
C MET A 457 19.18 12.03 23.63
N VAL A 458 19.15 10.73 23.86
CA VAL A 458 19.49 10.12 25.15
C VAL A 458 20.73 9.26 24.96
N PHE A 459 21.79 9.55 25.69
CA PHE A 459 23.04 8.79 25.72
C PHE A 459 23.20 8.07 27.04
N ASP A 460 23.15 6.74 26.98
CA ASP A 460 23.49 5.89 28.12
C ASP A 460 24.82 5.18 27.85
N GLU A 461 25.62 5.00 28.89
CA GLU A 461 26.94 4.33 28.84
C GLU A 461 27.97 4.94 27.86
N VAL A 462 27.79 6.18 27.42
CA VAL A 462 28.73 6.83 26.48
C VAL A 462 30.14 6.97 27.10
N ASP A 463 30.23 7.02 28.42
CA ASP A 463 31.43 7.12 29.21
C ASP A 463 31.96 5.74 29.75
N ALA A 464 31.36 4.64 29.33
CA ALA A 464 31.80 3.30 29.70
C ALA A 464 33.20 2.98 29.15
N GLY A 465 34.11 2.58 30.05
CA GLY A 465 35.47 2.18 29.70
C GLY A 465 36.41 3.31 29.27
N ILE A 466 36.05 4.58 29.51
CA ILE A 466 36.93 5.74 29.29
C ILE A 466 37.17 6.52 30.58
N GLY A 467 38.14 7.43 30.56
CA GLY A 467 38.47 8.32 31.66
C GLY A 467 39.44 9.42 31.22
N GLY A 468 39.81 10.29 32.13
CA GLY A 468 40.78 11.37 31.90
C GLY A 468 40.40 12.27 30.71
N ALA A 469 41.35 12.51 29.83
CA ALA A 469 41.17 13.43 28.68
C ALA A 469 40.09 12.99 27.71
N VAL A 470 39.91 11.68 27.51
CA VAL A 470 38.85 11.16 26.60
C VAL A 470 37.45 11.47 27.14
N ALA A 471 37.24 11.33 28.45
CA ALA A 471 35.97 11.67 29.08
C ALA A 471 35.64 13.17 28.99
N GLU A 472 36.66 14.03 29.05
CA GLU A 472 36.50 15.47 28.85
C GLU A 472 36.06 15.80 27.43
N ILE A 473 36.70 15.17 26.43
CA ILE A 473 36.33 15.32 25.01
C ILE A 473 34.90 14.83 24.76
N VAL A 474 34.53 13.65 25.26
CA VAL A 474 33.17 13.13 25.15
C VAL A 474 32.16 14.11 25.77
N GLY A 475 32.45 14.64 26.93
CA GLY A 475 31.61 15.63 27.58
C GLY A 475 31.47 16.93 26.76
N ALA A 476 32.58 17.42 26.20
CA ALA A 476 32.58 18.60 25.35
C ALA A 476 31.75 18.41 24.05
N GLU A 477 31.83 17.23 23.42
CA GLU A 477 31.04 16.90 22.24
C GLU A 477 29.53 16.78 22.57
N LEU A 478 29.18 16.16 23.71
CA LEU A 478 27.81 16.12 24.21
C LEU A 478 27.26 17.54 24.47
N ARG A 479 28.08 18.41 25.04
CA ARG A 479 27.73 19.81 25.29
C ARG A 479 27.48 20.55 23.98
N ALA A 480 28.39 20.42 23.00
CA ALA A 480 28.25 21.04 21.67
C ALA A 480 26.99 20.53 20.93
N LEU A 481 26.64 19.26 21.12
CA LEU A 481 25.39 18.70 20.62
C LEU A 481 24.18 19.31 21.37
N GLY A 482 24.30 19.51 22.68
CA GLY A 482 23.29 20.14 23.53
C GLY A 482 23.01 21.61 23.16
N ASP A 483 23.98 22.34 22.61
CA ASP A 483 23.77 23.71 22.13
C ASP A 483 22.79 23.81 20.94
N ARG A 484 22.57 22.67 20.23
CA ARG A 484 21.73 22.60 19.03
C ARG A 484 20.48 21.73 19.20
N SER A 485 20.49 20.84 20.18
CA SER A 485 19.44 19.84 20.41
C SER A 485 19.29 19.58 21.90
N GLN A 486 18.17 18.99 22.29
CA GLN A 486 18.03 18.50 23.66
C GLN A 486 18.78 17.17 23.82
N VAL A 487 19.71 17.10 24.77
CA VAL A 487 20.53 15.93 25.06
C VAL A 487 20.39 15.53 26.52
N LEU A 488 20.11 14.26 26.78
CA LEU A 488 20.17 13.64 28.07
C LEU A 488 21.35 12.67 28.09
N SER A 489 22.20 12.73 29.14
CA SER A 489 23.29 11.77 29.26
C SER A 489 23.37 11.23 30.68
N VAL A 490 23.38 9.89 30.78
CA VAL A 490 23.69 9.20 32.06
C VAL A 490 25.20 9.07 32.16
N THR A 491 25.78 9.54 33.29
CA THR A 491 27.23 9.50 33.48
C THR A 491 27.61 9.19 34.93
N HIS A 492 28.74 8.54 35.06
CA HIS A 492 29.40 8.33 36.35
C HIS A 492 30.73 9.11 36.43
N LEU A 493 31.14 9.78 35.33
CA LEU A 493 32.41 10.53 35.28
C LEU A 493 32.20 12.02 35.52
N PRO A 494 32.97 12.62 36.46
CA PRO A 494 32.88 14.05 36.75
C PRO A 494 33.26 14.94 35.55
N GLN A 495 34.14 14.46 34.64
CA GLN A 495 34.55 15.14 33.43
C GLN A 495 33.35 15.35 32.47
N VAL A 496 32.50 14.34 32.30
CA VAL A 496 31.29 14.45 31.52
C VAL A 496 30.23 15.26 32.24
N ALA A 497 30.01 15.01 33.52
CA ALA A 497 28.99 15.68 34.32
C ALA A 497 29.20 17.20 34.40
N SER A 498 30.48 17.67 34.50
CA SER A 498 30.79 19.09 34.52
C SER A 498 30.38 19.85 33.25
N GLN A 499 30.28 19.16 32.11
CA GLN A 499 29.91 19.75 30.82
C GLN A 499 28.39 19.98 30.66
N GLY A 500 27.55 19.40 31.55
CA GLY A 500 26.10 19.57 31.51
C GLY A 500 25.66 21.05 31.60
N HIS A 501 24.65 21.45 30.83
CA HIS A 501 23.92 22.70 31.04
C HIS A 501 23.07 22.59 32.31
N HIS A 502 22.43 21.44 32.49
CA HIS A 502 21.61 21.06 33.64
C HIS A 502 22.12 19.76 34.22
N GLN A 503 21.92 19.56 35.52
CA GLN A 503 22.32 18.33 36.22
C GLN A 503 21.23 17.86 37.16
N LEU A 504 20.90 16.58 37.06
CA LEU A 504 19.97 15.88 37.95
C LEU A 504 20.75 14.85 38.74
N ARG A 505 20.55 14.84 40.08
CA ARG A 505 21.11 13.80 40.94
C ARG A 505 20.05 12.76 41.25
N VAL A 506 20.40 11.51 40.98
CA VAL A 506 19.63 10.32 41.33
C VAL A 506 20.22 9.70 42.57
N SER A 507 19.47 9.60 43.66
CA SER A 507 19.90 9.04 44.94
C SER A 507 18.91 8.01 45.46
N LYS A 508 19.43 7.06 46.24
CA LYS A 508 18.61 6.10 46.98
C LYS A 508 18.37 6.61 48.40
N LEU A 509 17.12 6.62 48.80
CA LEU A 509 16.70 6.81 50.17
C LEU A 509 16.24 5.46 50.73
N THR A 510 16.93 4.94 51.72
CA THR A 510 16.59 3.65 52.35
C THR A 510 16.20 3.92 53.80
N ASP A 511 15.01 3.53 54.20
CA ASP A 511 14.50 3.62 55.57
C ASP A 511 14.65 2.30 56.35
N GLY A 512 15.47 1.36 55.85
CA GLY A 512 15.71 0.03 56.42
C GLY A 512 14.67 -1.02 56.06
N LYS A 513 13.53 -0.64 55.49
CA LYS A 513 12.46 -1.55 55.00
C LYS A 513 12.17 -1.37 53.51
N THR A 514 12.23 -0.15 53.02
CA THR A 514 11.96 0.19 51.62
C THR A 514 13.08 1.05 51.07
N THR A 515 13.35 0.89 49.78
CA THR A 515 14.27 1.75 49.03
C THR A 515 13.46 2.58 48.04
N ARG A 516 13.61 3.90 48.08
CA ARG A 516 13.00 4.84 47.18
C ARG A 516 14.07 5.57 46.39
N THR A 517 13.81 5.83 45.12
CA THR A 517 14.68 6.67 44.29
C THR A 517 14.17 8.11 44.33
N GLN A 518 15.07 9.04 44.62
CA GLN A 518 14.81 10.47 44.57
C GLN A 518 15.62 11.09 43.42
N ILE A 519 14.99 11.96 42.62
CA ILE A 519 15.62 12.70 41.53
C ILE A 519 15.49 14.18 41.84
N VAL A 520 16.63 14.88 41.91
CA VAL A 520 16.66 16.30 42.31
C VAL A 520 17.47 17.11 41.30
N PRO A 521 16.93 18.21 40.78
CA PRO A 521 17.70 19.16 39.98
C PRO A 521 18.71 19.88 40.91
N LEU A 522 19.93 20.03 40.40
CA LEU A 522 21.01 20.67 41.13
C LEU A 522 21.19 22.11 40.71
N ASP A 523 21.20 23.03 41.65
CA ASP A 523 21.64 24.41 41.45
C ASP A 523 23.19 24.50 41.36
N ALA A 524 23.72 25.70 41.22
CA ALA A 524 25.14 25.90 40.97
C ALA A 524 26.04 25.38 42.11
N ASP A 525 25.61 25.56 43.37
CA ASP A 525 26.38 25.13 44.55
C ASP A 525 26.27 23.63 44.76
N ALA A 526 25.06 23.06 44.62
CA ALA A 526 24.81 21.62 44.69
C ALA A 526 25.57 20.86 43.59
N ARG A 527 25.75 21.45 42.43
CA ARG A 527 26.58 20.88 41.32
C ARG A 527 28.05 20.79 41.74
N VAL A 528 28.60 21.83 42.39
CA VAL A 528 29.98 21.79 42.93
C VAL A 528 30.15 20.64 43.90
N GLU A 529 29.23 20.48 44.85
CA GLU A 529 29.27 19.39 45.83
C GLU A 529 29.16 18.00 45.17
N GLU A 530 28.25 17.83 44.22
CA GLU A 530 28.09 16.55 43.52
C GLU A 530 29.33 16.20 42.68
N ILE A 531 29.87 17.14 41.89
CA ILE A 531 31.12 16.92 41.14
C ILE A 531 32.28 16.62 42.08
N ALA A 532 32.41 17.35 43.21
CA ALA A 532 33.43 17.10 44.23
C ALA A 532 33.27 15.71 44.88
N ARG A 533 32.04 15.25 45.13
CA ARG A 533 31.72 13.88 45.58
C ARG A 533 32.18 12.84 44.55
N MET A 534 31.92 13.08 43.26
CA MET A 534 32.35 12.18 42.17
C MET A 534 33.87 12.12 42.01
N LEU A 535 34.61 13.18 42.37
CA LEU A 535 36.06 13.26 42.35
C LEU A 535 36.73 12.64 43.61
N GLY A 536 36.16 12.90 44.79
CA GLY A 536 36.81 12.64 46.08
C GLY A 536 36.36 11.38 46.80
N GLY A 537 35.33 10.68 46.36
CA GLY A 537 34.80 9.48 47.02
C GLY A 537 33.99 9.82 48.28
N VAL A 538 34.26 9.11 49.42
CA VAL A 538 33.43 9.18 50.62
C VAL A 538 33.54 10.53 51.38
N GLU A 539 34.72 11.16 51.37
CA GLU A 539 34.93 12.48 52.00
C GLU A 539 35.21 13.56 50.95
N VAL A 540 34.36 14.59 50.96
CA VAL A 540 34.50 15.75 50.07
C VAL A 540 35.46 16.76 50.71
N THR A 541 36.67 16.86 50.17
CA THR A 541 37.69 17.79 50.64
C THR A 541 37.55 19.18 49.96
N ASP A 542 38.11 20.22 50.57
CA ASP A 542 38.14 21.56 49.98
C ASP A 542 38.93 21.60 48.65
N LYS A 543 39.92 20.73 48.47
CA LYS A 543 40.65 20.56 47.21
C LYS A 543 39.74 19.97 46.13
N ALA A 544 38.89 18.99 46.47
CA ALA A 544 37.94 18.43 45.55
C ALA A 544 36.89 19.47 45.12
N ARG A 545 36.40 20.31 46.03
CA ARG A 545 35.50 21.44 45.73
C ARG A 545 36.16 22.48 44.82
N ALA A 546 37.43 22.82 45.08
CA ALA A 546 38.18 23.77 44.26
C ALA A 546 38.33 23.23 42.83
N HIS A 547 38.70 21.95 42.68
CA HIS A 547 38.81 21.31 41.36
C HIS A 547 37.46 21.19 40.65
N ALA A 548 36.37 20.86 41.37
CA ALA A 548 35.01 20.84 40.80
C ALA A 548 34.60 22.22 40.28
N ARG A 549 34.90 23.31 40.98
CA ARG A 549 34.66 24.69 40.51
C ARG A 549 35.43 25.02 39.25
N GLU A 550 36.70 24.59 39.19
CA GLU A 550 37.54 24.79 37.99
C GLU A 550 36.95 24.06 36.79
N MET A 551 36.57 22.78 36.90
CA MET A 551 35.96 22.00 35.85
C MET A 551 34.67 22.65 35.33
N LEU A 552 33.78 23.07 36.23
CA LEU A 552 32.52 23.76 35.86
C LEU A 552 32.79 25.13 35.24
N GLY A 553 33.86 25.82 35.65
CA GLY A 553 34.30 27.10 35.08
C GLY A 553 34.86 26.97 33.65
N LEU A 554 35.67 25.93 33.39
CA LEU A 554 36.22 25.62 32.07
C LEU A 554 35.10 25.26 31.09
N ALA A 555 34.15 24.43 31.51
CA ALA A 555 33.01 24.06 30.71
C ALA A 555 32.16 25.26 30.25
N ARG A 556 32.03 26.30 31.08
CA ARG A 556 31.34 27.55 30.73
C ARG A 556 32.14 28.45 29.75
N ARG A 557 33.48 28.40 29.77
CA ARG A 557 34.37 29.22 28.90
C ARG A 557 34.51 28.66 27.50
N ALA A 558 34.41 27.34 27.33
CA ALA A 558 34.48 26.66 26.03
C ALA A 558 33.35 27.05 25.07
N VAL A 559 32.29 27.69 25.55
CA VAL A 559 31.13 28.17 24.77
C VAL A 559 31.39 29.44 23.98
N ARG A 560 32.53 30.13 24.08
CA ARG A 560 32.89 31.25 23.21
C ARG A 560 33.63 30.69 21.97
N PRO A 561 32.99 30.64 20.76
CA PRO A 561 33.75 30.38 19.54
C PRO A 561 34.80 31.50 19.41
N ALA A 562 36.06 31.12 19.25
CA ALA A 562 37.10 32.06 18.88
C ALA A 562 36.63 32.78 17.64
N ALA A 563 36.39 34.08 17.72
CA ALA A 563 36.12 34.93 16.60
C ALA A 563 37.26 34.74 15.58
N VAL A 564 36.95 34.09 14.48
CA VAL A 564 37.87 34.01 13.34
C VAL A 564 38.13 35.47 12.89
N PRO A 565 39.36 35.96 12.93
CA PRO A 565 39.63 37.30 12.44
C PRO A 565 39.37 37.31 10.94
N VAL A 566 38.38 38.08 10.52
CA VAL A 566 38.15 38.43 9.12
C VAL A 566 39.41 39.18 8.66
N LYS A 567 40.30 38.50 7.93
CA LYS A 567 41.31 39.15 7.15
C LYS A 567 40.62 39.86 6.00
N ASN A 568 40.46 41.16 6.15
CA ASN A 568 40.26 42.05 5.00
C ASN A 568 41.47 41.93 4.06
N GLN A 569 41.24 41.42 2.88
CA GLN A 569 41.93 41.81 1.65
C GLN A 569 40.95 41.68 0.49
#